data_e4fc07921afd0e9fab2ac60439051c56
#
_entry.id   e4fc07921afd0e9fab2ac60439051c56
#
_cell.length_a   1.000
_cell.length_b   1.000
_cell.length_c   1.000
_cell.angle_alpha   90.00
_cell.angle_beta   90.00
_cell.angle_gamma   90.00
#
_symmetry.space_group_name_H-M   'P 1'
#
loop_
_entity.id
_entity.type
_entity.pdbx_description
1 polymer ?
#
loop_
_entity_poly.entity_id
_entity_poly.type
_entity_poly.pdbx_seq_one_letter_code
_entity_poly.pdbx_strand_id
1 'polypeptide(L)'
;ARKQQLKVRIPESIVVSELASRLKVTATEVIKKLMGLGVMASINEEIDFDTACLVAEELGAKVEKEVIVTIEERLIEEEDESDNTEERSPVVVVMGHVDHGKTSILDYIRHANIAAGEAGGITQHIGAYQVTCNGKEITFLDTPGHEAFTAMRARGANITDIAILVVAADDGIMPQTVESINHAKAAGVSLIVAINKMDKEGANPDRVKEELTKYDLVCEDWGGDVMCVPVSAKTGEGIDELLEDVLLIAEMQELKANPNRRAKGAVIEARLDKGRGPVATLLVQNGTLHTGDVILAGTSVGKVRVMTNDKGTVVHEAGPSVPVEITGLAEVPAAGDVFDVVEDERLAKTLVEQRKHEAKQAKFSEYQKVTLDNLFSQIAEGEIKELAIIVKADVQGSVEAVKQSLEKIQNDEVRVRVIHGGVGAINESDVMLADASNAIIIGFNVRPDPLAEETAARDHVEIRTYRVIYDAIEDVETAMKGMLAPKFREVVMGRIEVRQVYKISSVGAVAGAYVLSGKVTRQCQIRVVRDGIVIAEDKMSSLKRFKDDVKAVSYTHLRAHETPEH
;
A
#
# COMPACT_ATOMS: atom_id res chain seq x y z
N ALA A 1 15.63 21.26 65.12
CA ALA A 1 15.02 21.59 63.84
C ALA A 1 14.87 20.28 63.03
N ARG A 2 13.65 19.79 62.81
CA ARG A 2 13.36 18.68 61.89
C ARG A 2 13.77 19.15 60.50
N LYS A 3 14.81 18.56 59.89
CA LYS A 3 15.11 18.73 58.46
C LYS A 3 13.86 18.28 57.70
N GLN A 4 13.19 19.17 56.99
CA GLN A 4 12.17 18.82 56.03
C GLN A 4 12.85 17.94 54.98
N GLN A 5 12.44 16.67 54.86
CA GLN A 5 12.88 15.80 53.80
C GLN A 5 12.42 16.39 52.47
N LEU A 6 13.34 16.53 51.52
CA LEU A 6 13.05 17.02 50.19
C LEU A 6 12.17 15.95 49.49
N LYS A 7 10.98 16.34 49.05
CA LYS A 7 10.11 15.49 48.24
C LYS A 7 10.46 15.76 46.77
N VAL A 8 10.83 14.75 46.03
CA VAL A 8 11.17 14.84 44.62
C VAL A 8 10.30 13.88 43.85
N ARG A 9 9.70 14.37 42.77
CA ARG A 9 8.97 13.55 41.82
C ARG A 9 9.92 13.13 40.69
N ILE A 10 9.95 11.84 40.36
CA ILE A 10 10.83 11.25 39.38
C ILE A 10 9.97 10.50 38.36
N PRO A 11 10.13 10.78 37.03
CA PRO A 11 9.48 10.02 35.95
C PRO A 11 10.08 8.62 35.79
N GLU A 12 9.58 7.80 34.88
CA GLU A 12 10.07 6.45 34.57
C GLU A 12 11.52 6.42 34.10
N SER A 13 11.95 7.43 33.36
CA SER A 13 13.37 7.68 33.04
C SER A 13 13.69 9.16 33.27
N ILE A 14 14.90 9.46 33.72
CA ILE A 14 15.35 10.83 33.98
C ILE A 14 16.81 10.99 33.62
N VAL A 15 17.15 12.14 33.02
CA VAL A 15 18.55 12.49 32.73
C VAL A 15 19.27 12.85 34.02
N VAL A 16 20.52 12.40 34.17
CA VAL A 16 21.34 12.63 35.39
C VAL A 16 21.43 14.10 35.76
N SER A 17 21.55 15.01 34.79
CA SER A 17 21.58 16.46 35.03
C SER A 17 20.27 16.99 35.59
N GLU A 18 19.14 16.46 35.15
CA GLU A 18 17.81 16.86 35.64
C GLU A 18 17.55 16.30 37.04
N LEU A 19 17.91 15.04 37.30
CA LEU A 19 17.84 14.46 38.64
C LEU A 19 18.66 15.28 39.65
N ALA A 20 19.88 15.68 39.27
CA ALA A 20 20.72 16.55 40.13
C ALA A 20 20.04 17.90 40.42
N SER A 21 19.42 18.51 39.43
CA SER A 21 18.67 19.77 39.58
C SER A 21 17.45 19.61 40.50
N ARG A 22 16.68 18.53 40.34
CA ARG A 22 15.51 18.22 41.15
C ARG A 22 15.89 17.91 42.63
N LEU A 23 17.02 17.25 42.84
CA LEU A 23 17.57 16.95 44.16
C LEU A 23 18.31 18.15 44.79
N LYS A 24 18.53 19.22 44.03
CA LYS A 24 19.31 20.41 44.44
C LYS A 24 20.75 20.08 44.85
N VAL A 25 21.35 19.11 44.16
CA VAL A 25 22.76 18.68 44.32
C VAL A 25 23.53 18.86 43.02
N THR A 26 24.82 18.71 43.04
CA THR A 26 25.62 18.78 41.83
C THR A 26 25.55 17.47 41.01
N ALA A 27 25.60 17.56 39.71
CA ALA A 27 25.59 16.36 38.84
C ALA A 27 26.76 15.41 39.16
N THR A 28 27.90 15.95 39.62
CA THR A 28 29.05 15.18 40.05
C THR A 28 28.78 14.31 41.29
N GLU A 29 27.97 14.80 42.23
CA GLU A 29 27.52 14.02 43.40
C GLU A 29 26.61 12.88 43.03
N VAL A 30 25.66 13.11 42.08
CA VAL A 30 24.78 12.07 41.55
C VAL A 30 25.57 11.00 40.82
N ILE A 31 26.52 11.38 39.93
CA ILE A 31 27.40 10.44 39.22
C ILE A 31 28.26 9.63 40.19
N LYS A 32 28.80 10.25 41.25
CA LYS A 32 29.60 9.54 42.23
C LYS A 32 28.79 8.49 42.99
N LYS A 33 27.47 8.77 43.24
CA LYS A 33 26.55 7.80 43.85
C LYS A 33 26.21 6.68 42.90
N LEU A 34 25.91 7.00 41.64
CA LEU A 34 25.69 6.01 40.58
C LEU A 34 26.88 5.06 40.44
N MET A 35 28.11 5.58 40.42
CA MET A 35 29.30 4.77 40.40
C MET A 35 29.42 3.87 41.64
N GLY A 36 28.99 4.34 42.80
CA GLY A 36 28.97 3.53 44.03
C GLY A 36 27.97 2.37 43.95
N LEU A 37 26.91 2.52 43.17
CA LEU A 37 25.90 1.49 42.89
C LEU A 37 26.27 0.60 41.67
N GLY A 38 27.43 0.84 41.06
CA GLY A 38 27.92 0.06 39.92
C GLY A 38 27.37 0.51 38.56
N VAL A 39 26.66 1.64 38.51
CA VAL A 39 26.11 2.21 37.27
C VAL A 39 27.03 3.32 36.77
N MET A 40 27.59 3.16 35.57
CA MET A 40 28.36 4.20 34.91
C MET A 40 27.44 5.02 34.01
N ALA A 41 27.14 6.26 34.42
CA ALA A 41 26.32 7.16 33.62
C ALA A 41 26.99 8.53 33.49
N SER A 42 26.90 9.13 32.32
CA SER A 42 27.34 10.49 32.01
C SER A 42 26.27 11.52 32.39
N ILE A 43 26.62 12.83 32.37
CA ILE A 43 25.73 13.92 32.77
C ILE A 43 24.44 13.96 31.93
N ASN A 44 24.53 13.58 30.64
CA ASN A 44 23.43 13.64 29.67
C ASN A 44 22.77 12.28 29.45
N GLU A 45 23.11 11.28 30.21
CA GLU A 45 22.59 9.92 30.08
C GLU A 45 21.31 9.76 30.91
N GLU A 46 20.37 8.99 30.37
CA GLU A 46 19.11 8.66 31.04
C GLU A 46 19.32 7.45 31.96
N ILE A 47 18.74 7.52 33.15
CA ILE A 47 18.68 6.44 34.13
C ILE A 47 17.23 6.07 34.41
N ASP A 48 17.00 4.82 34.71
CA ASP A 48 15.70 4.27 35.08
C ASP A 48 15.22 4.74 36.45
N PHE A 49 13.91 4.66 36.67
CA PHE A 49 13.28 5.08 37.91
C PHE A 49 13.87 4.43 39.15
N ASP A 50 14.13 3.11 39.12
CA ASP A 50 14.63 2.37 40.26
C ASP A 50 16.04 2.83 40.66
N THR A 51 16.90 3.03 39.71
CA THR A 51 18.25 3.58 39.92
C THR A 51 18.19 5.02 40.46
N ALA A 52 17.31 5.84 39.86
CA ALA A 52 17.11 7.22 40.31
C ALA A 52 16.53 7.30 41.75
N CYS A 53 15.61 6.38 42.11
CA CYS A 53 15.09 6.25 43.48
C CYS A 53 16.18 5.92 44.51
N LEU A 54 17.01 4.91 44.21
CA LEU A 54 18.10 4.53 45.09
C LEU A 54 19.09 5.69 45.37
N VAL A 55 19.44 6.43 44.32
CA VAL A 55 20.32 7.61 44.45
C VAL A 55 19.64 8.72 45.25
N ALA A 56 18.34 8.97 45.01
CA ALA A 56 17.60 10.01 45.70
C ALA A 56 17.38 9.69 47.22
N GLU A 57 17.12 8.42 47.55
CA GLU A 57 17.01 7.94 48.93
C GLU A 57 18.35 8.02 49.69
N GLU A 58 19.48 7.64 49.04
CA GLU A 58 20.79 7.81 49.62
C GLU A 58 21.18 9.27 49.89
N LEU A 59 20.64 10.19 49.09
CA LEU A 59 20.79 11.64 49.29
C LEU A 59 19.75 12.22 50.29
N GLY A 60 18.87 11.37 50.84
CA GLY A 60 17.92 11.75 51.91
C GLY A 60 16.65 12.41 51.40
N ALA A 61 16.34 12.31 50.11
CA ALA A 61 15.09 12.75 49.51
C ALA A 61 14.00 11.66 49.62
N LYS A 62 12.74 12.06 49.70
CA LYS A 62 11.61 11.16 49.55
C LYS A 62 11.14 11.21 48.11
N VAL A 63 11.13 10.06 47.43
CA VAL A 63 10.72 9.93 46.03
C VAL A 63 9.23 9.68 45.96
N GLU A 64 8.57 10.38 45.05
CA GLU A 64 7.22 10.10 44.57
C GLU A 64 7.32 9.84 43.09
N LYS A 65 6.68 8.75 42.55
CA LYS A 65 6.64 8.50 41.13
C LYS A 65 5.85 9.61 40.45
N GLU A 66 6.47 10.32 39.51
CA GLU A 66 5.81 11.30 38.68
C GLU A 66 5.12 10.55 37.55
N VAL A 67 3.81 10.43 37.62
CA VAL A 67 3.02 9.96 36.50
C VAL A 67 2.98 11.13 35.50
N ILE A 68 3.82 11.07 34.49
CA ILE A 68 3.72 11.99 33.35
C ILE A 68 2.50 11.53 32.56
N VAL A 69 1.35 12.11 32.87
CA VAL A 69 0.16 11.94 32.05
C VAL A 69 0.45 12.63 30.72
N THR A 70 0.62 11.84 29.66
CA THR A 70 0.88 12.36 28.32
C THR A 70 -0.29 13.24 27.85
N ILE A 71 -0.06 14.08 26.85
CA ILE A 71 -1.17 14.88 26.27
C ILE A 71 -2.26 13.96 25.74
N GLU A 72 -1.85 12.80 25.22
CA GLU A 72 -2.77 11.77 24.73
C GLU A 72 -3.66 11.22 25.83
N GLU A 73 -3.11 10.78 26.96
CA GLU A 73 -3.87 10.28 28.11
C GLU A 73 -4.80 11.33 28.74
N ARG A 74 -4.53 12.62 28.54
CA ARG A 74 -5.41 13.71 28.99
C ARG A 74 -6.57 13.96 28.05
N LEU A 75 -6.40 13.72 26.77
CA LEU A 75 -7.38 14.02 25.72
C LEU A 75 -8.31 12.86 25.43
N ILE A 76 -7.75 11.64 25.48
CA ILE A 76 -8.46 10.41 25.14
C ILE A 76 -8.99 9.81 26.44
N GLU A 77 -10.28 9.60 26.51
CA GLU A 77 -10.89 8.85 27.61
C GLU A 77 -10.38 7.42 27.61
N GLU A 78 -9.89 6.94 28.76
CA GLU A 78 -9.64 5.52 28.94
C GLU A 78 -10.94 4.72 28.73
N GLU A 79 -10.81 3.50 28.22
CA GLU A 79 -11.95 2.59 28.08
C GLU A 79 -12.37 2.16 29.49
N ASP A 80 -13.31 2.89 30.08
CA ASP A 80 -13.96 2.44 31.31
C ASP A 80 -14.84 1.23 30.98
N GLU A 81 -14.62 0.13 31.66
CA GLU A 81 -15.54 -1.02 31.71
C GLU A 81 -16.81 -0.58 32.47
N SER A 82 -17.55 0.38 31.90
CA SER A 82 -18.78 0.84 32.54
C SER A 82 -19.95 -0.09 32.21
N ASP A 83 -20.78 -0.37 33.17
CA ASP A 83 -21.95 -1.28 33.12
C ASP A 83 -23.04 -0.86 32.09
N ASN A 84 -22.87 0.25 31.37
CA ASN A 84 -23.86 0.80 30.43
C ASN A 84 -23.55 0.44 28.96
N THR A 85 -23.25 -0.81 28.68
CA THR A 85 -23.11 -1.29 27.33
C THR A 85 -24.43 -1.77 26.75
N GLU A 86 -24.74 -1.34 25.53
CA GLU A 86 -25.91 -1.76 24.74
C GLU A 86 -25.45 -2.62 23.54
N GLU A 87 -26.34 -3.45 23.02
CA GLU A 87 -26.08 -4.20 21.80
C GLU A 87 -25.92 -3.24 20.63
N ARG A 88 -24.89 -3.46 19.80
CA ARG A 88 -24.65 -2.69 18.57
C ARG A 88 -24.81 -3.55 17.32
N SER A 89 -25.10 -2.90 16.24
CA SER A 89 -25.17 -3.53 14.92
C SER A 89 -23.82 -4.13 14.52
N PRO A 90 -23.79 -5.29 13.85
CA PRO A 90 -22.56 -5.86 13.31
C PRO A 90 -22.03 -5.03 12.15
N VAL A 91 -20.72 -4.95 12.08
CA VAL A 91 -19.99 -4.37 10.94
C VAL A 91 -19.36 -5.50 10.13
N VAL A 92 -19.73 -5.58 8.87
CA VAL A 92 -19.40 -6.70 7.99
C VAL A 92 -18.56 -6.21 6.81
N VAL A 93 -17.42 -6.84 6.57
CA VAL A 93 -16.64 -6.60 5.35
C VAL A 93 -16.91 -7.70 4.32
N VAL A 94 -17.01 -7.29 3.04
CA VAL A 94 -17.15 -8.24 1.94
C VAL A 94 -15.85 -8.32 1.17
N MET A 95 -15.30 -9.54 1.07
CA MET A 95 -13.98 -9.81 0.48
C MET A 95 -14.06 -10.93 -0.54
N GLY A 96 -13.00 -11.11 -1.33
CA GLY A 96 -12.87 -12.18 -2.31
C GLY A 96 -12.28 -11.70 -3.62
N HIS A 97 -12.15 -12.63 -4.56
CA HIS A 97 -11.54 -12.38 -5.86
C HIS A 97 -12.35 -11.40 -6.72
N VAL A 98 -11.70 -10.76 -7.72
CA VAL A 98 -12.37 -10.00 -8.78
C VAL A 98 -13.34 -10.94 -9.51
N ASP A 99 -14.46 -10.41 -10.01
CA ASP A 99 -15.49 -11.16 -10.75
C ASP A 99 -16.22 -12.30 -10.00
N HIS A 100 -15.95 -12.52 -8.71
CA HIS A 100 -16.72 -13.46 -7.89
C HIS A 100 -18.11 -12.92 -7.48
N GLY A 101 -18.42 -11.65 -7.81
CA GLY A 101 -19.74 -11.05 -7.64
C GLY A 101 -19.98 -10.40 -6.28
N LYS A 102 -18.93 -9.92 -5.59
CA LYS A 102 -19.05 -9.16 -4.34
C LYS A 102 -20.03 -7.99 -4.45
N THR A 103 -19.73 -7.06 -5.35
CA THR A 103 -20.56 -5.87 -5.58
C THR A 103 -21.95 -6.24 -6.07
N SER A 104 -22.11 -7.34 -6.81
CA SER A 104 -23.44 -7.82 -7.26
C SER A 104 -24.29 -8.33 -6.10
N ILE A 105 -23.70 -9.05 -5.12
CA ILE A 105 -24.39 -9.45 -3.89
C ILE A 105 -24.83 -8.20 -3.13
N LEU A 106 -23.93 -7.23 -2.96
CA LEU A 106 -24.20 -6.00 -2.24
C LEU A 106 -25.23 -5.12 -2.95
N ASP A 107 -25.20 -5.05 -4.28
CA ASP A 107 -26.22 -4.35 -5.08
C ASP A 107 -27.60 -4.99 -4.90
N TYR A 108 -27.67 -6.32 -4.85
CA TYR A 108 -28.91 -7.03 -4.57
C TYR A 108 -29.44 -6.68 -3.17
N ILE A 109 -28.60 -6.73 -2.16
CA ILE A 109 -28.95 -6.41 -0.75
C ILE A 109 -29.45 -4.95 -0.62
N ARG A 110 -28.83 -4.01 -1.35
CA ARG A 110 -29.21 -2.59 -1.35
C ARG A 110 -30.37 -2.24 -2.26
N HIS A 111 -30.80 -3.15 -3.13
CA HIS A 111 -31.69 -2.85 -4.26
C HIS A 111 -31.16 -1.71 -5.14
N ALA A 112 -29.85 -1.70 -5.40
CA ALA A 112 -29.12 -0.69 -6.15
C ALA A 112 -28.42 -1.33 -7.36
N ASN A 113 -27.82 -0.51 -8.22
CA ASN A 113 -27.03 -0.97 -9.36
C ASN A 113 -25.77 -0.12 -9.49
N ILE A 114 -24.89 -0.20 -8.51
CA ILE A 114 -23.67 0.60 -8.42
C ILE A 114 -22.60 0.02 -9.33
N ALA A 115 -22.49 -1.31 -9.41
CA ALA A 115 -21.53 -2.01 -10.27
C ALA A 115 -21.57 -1.53 -11.73
N ALA A 116 -22.74 -1.22 -12.26
CA ALA A 116 -22.88 -0.72 -13.63
C ALA A 116 -22.37 0.72 -13.82
N GLY A 117 -22.23 1.49 -12.75
CA GLY A 117 -21.75 2.87 -12.77
C GLY A 117 -20.24 3.01 -12.56
N GLU A 118 -19.57 1.98 -12.08
CA GLU A 118 -18.14 1.99 -11.78
C GLU A 118 -17.28 1.86 -13.04
N ALA A 119 -16.17 2.60 -13.08
CA ALA A 119 -15.23 2.55 -14.20
C ALA A 119 -14.60 1.16 -14.32
N GLY A 120 -14.70 0.54 -15.47
CA GLY A 120 -14.21 -0.82 -15.71
C GLY A 120 -15.09 -1.92 -15.09
N GLY A 121 -16.22 -1.58 -14.44
CA GLY A 121 -17.10 -2.55 -13.77
C GLY A 121 -16.50 -3.19 -12.52
N ILE A 122 -15.50 -2.54 -11.92
CA ILE A 122 -14.79 -3.02 -10.72
C ILE A 122 -14.88 -1.98 -9.61
N THR A 123 -15.12 -2.44 -8.38
CA THR A 123 -15.06 -1.59 -7.18
C THR A 123 -13.62 -1.17 -6.91
N GLN A 124 -13.40 0.15 -6.78
CA GLN A 124 -12.08 0.73 -6.57
C GLN A 124 -11.99 1.59 -5.30
N HIS A 125 -13.12 1.81 -4.61
CA HIS A 125 -13.23 2.54 -3.34
C HIS A 125 -13.85 1.67 -2.26
N ILE A 126 -13.59 2.01 -0.99
CA ILE A 126 -14.31 1.36 0.12
C ILE A 126 -15.66 2.05 0.27
N GLY A 127 -16.73 1.32 0.00
CA GLY A 127 -18.11 1.76 0.28
C GLY A 127 -18.56 1.32 1.66
N ALA A 128 -19.23 2.21 2.42
CA ALA A 128 -19.84 1.88 3.70
C ALA A 128 -21.31 2.28 3.70
N TYR A 129 -22.17 1.37 4.12
CA TYR A 129 -23.62 1.61 4.13
C TYR A 129 -24.36 0.68 5.10
N GLN A 130 -25.57 1.05 5.48
CA GLN A 130 -26.42 0.29 6.37
C GLN A 130 -27.61 -0.34 5.65
N VAL A 131 -27.93 -1.56 6.04
CA VAL A 131 -29.08 -2.32 5.57
C VAL A 131 -29.86 -2.84 6.77
N THR A 132 -31.19 -2.78 6.68
CA THR A 132 -32.08 -3.33 7.71
C THR A 132 -32.55 -4.73 7.31
N CYS A 133 -32.23 -5.74 8.12
CA CYS A 133 -32.70 -7.11 7.97
C CYS A 133 -33.41 -7.55 9.23
N ASN A 134 -34.65 -8.05 9.10
CA ASN A 134 -35.49 -8.51 10.23
C ASN A 134 -35.63 -7.50 11.37
N GLY A 135 -35.59 -6.18 11.05
CA GLY A 135 -35.68 -5.10 12.03
C GLY A 135 -34.36 -4.78 12.77
N LYS A 136 -33.26 -5.48 12.46
CA LYS A 136 -31.90 -5.18 12.92
C LYS A 136 -31.10 -4.54 11.79
N GLU A 137 -30.21 -3.63 12.12
CA GLU A 137 -29.32 -2.98 11.16
C GLU A 137 -28.01 -3.76 11.02
N ILE A 138 -27.48 -3.83 9.82
CA ILE A 138 -26.17 -4.42 9.50
C ILE A 138 -25.40 -3.36 8.71
N THR A 139 -24.17 -3.08 9.11
CA THR A 139 -23.28 -2.16 8.39
C THR A 139 -22.34 -2.95 7.50
N PHE A 140 -22.39 -2.71 6.19
CA PHE A 140 -21.53 -3.36 5.21
C PHE A 140 -20.39 -2.44 4.79
N LEU A 141 -19.20 -3.02 4.64
CA LEU A 141 -18.04 -2.41 3.99
C LEU A 141 -17.71 -3.20 2.72
N ASP A 142 -17.87 -2.55 1.57
CA ASP A 142 -17.45 -3.10 0.28
C ASP A 142 -15.96 -2.84 0.06
N THR A 143 -15.19 -3.86 -0.28
CA THR A 143 -13.76 -3.73 -0.53
C THR A 143 -13.38 -4.14 -1.95
N PRO A 144 -12.44 -3.42 -2.61
CA PRO A 144 -11.95 -3.79 -3.91
C PRO A 144 -11.31 -5.18 -3.92
N GLY A 145 -11.64 -5.98 -4.94
CA GLY A 145 -11.11 -7.35 -5.07
C GLY A 145 -9.70 -7.43 -5.64
N HIS A 146 -9.23 -6.39 -6.32
CA HIS A 146 -7.96 -6.40 -7.04
C HIS A 146 -6.74 -6.38 -6.12
N GLU A 147 -5.67 -7.07 -6.51
CA GLU A 147 -4.39 -7.17 -5.78
C GLU A 147 -3.80 -5.80 -5.38
N ALA A 148 -3.93 -4.79 -6.23
CA ALA A 148 -3.47 -3.44 -5.94
C ALA A 148 -4.03 -2.85 -4.62
N PHE A 149 -5.21 -3.30 -4.18
CA PHE A 149 -5.92 -2.77 -3.02
C PHE A 149 -5.78 -3.62 -1.75
N THR A 150 -4.67 -4.36 -1.59
CA THR A 150 -4.36 -5.17 -0.41
C THR A 150 -4.50 -4.39 0.91
N ALA A 151 -3.99 -3.15 0.96
CA ALA A 151 -4.08 -2.30 2.16
C ALA A 151 -5.55 -1.97 2.53
N MET A 152 -6.43 -1.79 1.54
CA MET A 152 -7.85 -1.54 1.78
C MET A 152 -8.55 -2.77 2.35
N ARG A 153 -8.22 -3.99 1.87
CA ARG A 153 -8.77 -5.24 2.43
C ARG A 153 -8.32 -5.47 3.87
N ALA A 154 -7.02 -5.30 4.15
CA ALA A 154 -6.48 -5.40 5.51
C ALA A 154 -7.17 -4.40 6.45
N ARG A 155 -7.35 -3.16 6.01
CA ARG A 155 -8.06 -2.12 6.76
C ARG A 155 -9.52 -2.52 7.02
N GLY A 156 -10.22 -2.97 5.97
CA GLY A 156 -11.60 -3.46 6.10
C GLY A 156 -11.71 -4.54 7.16
N ALA A 157 -10.83 -5.56 7.15
CA ALA A 157 -10.83 -6.61 8.16
C ALA A 157 -10.61 -6.08 9.59
N ASN A 158 -9.66 -5.16 9.79
CA ASN A 158 -9.30 -4.68 11.12
C ASN A 158 -10.38 -3.84 11.82
N ILE A 159 -11.31 -3.27 11.07
CA ILE A 159 -12.35 -2.38 11.60
C ILE A 159 -13.73 -3.05 11.68
N THR A 160 -13.85 -4.32 11.29
CA THR A 160 -15.11 -5.07 11.20
C THR A 160 -15.16 -6.22 12.19
N ASP A 161 -16.35 -6.75 12.43
CA ASP A 161 -16.61 -7.86 13.33
C ASP A 161 -16.68 -9.19 12.57
N ILE A 162 -17.23 -9.16 11.36
CA ILE A 162 -17.49 -10.33 10.52
C ILE A 162 -16.96 -10.07 9.10
N ALA A 163 -16.37 -11.09 8.48
CA ALA A 163 -15.95 -11.04 7.09
C ALA A 163 -16.77 -12.04 6.25
N ILE A 164 -17.38 -11.57 5.18
CA ILE A 164 -18.01 -12.42 4.16
C ILE A 164 -17.01 -12.65 3.04
N LEU A 165 -16.57 -13.89 2.88
CA LEU A 165 -15.70 -14.32 1.80
C LEU A 165 -16.54 -14.81 0.62
N VAL A 166 -16.56 -14.06 -0.46
CA VAL A 166 -17.30 -14.43 -1.67
C VAL A 166 -16.42 -15.26 -2.59
N VAL A 167 -16.87 -16.48 -2.88
CA VAL A 167 -16.20 -17.42 -3.78
C VAL A 167 -17.18 -17.84 -4.88
N ALA A 168 -16.77 -17.77 -6.13
CA ALA A 168 -17.61 -18.23 -7.24
C ALA A 168 -17.57 -19.77 -7.35
N ALA A 169 -18.74 -20.40 -7.43
CA ALA A 169 -18.88 -21.86 -7.47
C ALA A 169 -18.29 -22.50 -8.74
N ASP A 170 -18.13 -21.73 -9.82
CA ASP A 170 -17.53 -22.16 -11.09
C ASP A 170 -15.99 -22.04 -11.09
N ASP A 171 -15.43 -21.01 -10.43
CA ASP A 171 -13.99 -20.69 -10.46
C ASP A 171 -13.22 -21.35 -9.29
N GLY A 172 -13.84 -21.43 -8.09
CA GLY A 172 -13.20 -21.94 -6.86
C GLY A 172 -12.32 -20.91 -6.18
N ILE A 173 -11.30 -21.36 -5.42
CA ILE A 173 -10.41 -20.50 -4.64
C ILE A 173 -9.30 -19.94 -5.52
N MET A 174 -9.25 -18.61 -5.62
CA MET A 174 -8.27 -17.83 -6.38
C MET A 174 -7.23 -17.16 -5.46
N PRO A 175 -6.07 -16.71 -5.97
CA PRO A 175 -5.02 -16.12 -5.13
C PRO A 175 -5.48 -14.98 -4.22
N GLN A 176 -6.34 -14.09 -4.72
CA GLN A 176 -6.89 -12.98 -3.93
C GLN A 176 -7.91 -13.46 -2.88
N THR A 177 -8.53 -14.62 -3.08
CA THR A 177 -9.37 -15.28 -2.06
C THR A 177 -8.49 -15.76 -0.91
N VAL A 178 -7.35 -16.38 -1.21
CA VAL A 178 -6.36 -16.80 -0.20
C VAL A 178 -5.83 -15.61 0.61
N GLU A 179 -5.52 -14.51 -0.07
CA GLU A 179 -5.11 -13.26 0.57
C GLU A 179 -6.20 -12.74 1.53
N SER A 180 -7.47 -12.76 1.09
CA SER A 180 -8.61 -12.35 1.91
C SER A 180 -8.78 -13.22 3.16
N ILE A 181 -8.59 -14.54 3.04
CA ILE A 181 -8.59 -15.48 4.17
C ILE A 181 -7.49 -15.10 5.17
N ASN A 182 -6.29 -14.82 4.67
CA ASN A 182 -5.17 -14.45 5.54
C ASN A 182 -5.42 -13.13 6.28
N HIS A 183 -6.01 -12.14 5.62
CA HIS A 183 -6.39 -10.87 6.27
C HIS A 183 -7.46 -11.07 7.34
N ALA A 184 -8.50 -11.85 7.06
CA ALA A 184 -9.54 -12.15 8.04
C ALA A 184 -8.98 -12.90 9.26
N LYS A 185 -8.13 -13.90 9.04
CA LYS A 185 -7.45 -14.64 10.12
C LYS A 185 -6.52 -13.75 10.94
N ALA A 186 -5.73 -12.88 10.29
CA ALA A 186 -4.83 -11.96 10.97
C ALA A 186 -5.58 -10.93 11.82
N ALA A 187 -6.74 -10.47 11.36
CA ALA A 187 -7.61 -9.57 12.10
C ALA A 187 -8.43 -10.29 13.21
N GLY A 188 -8.49 -11.61 13.20
CA GLY A 188 -9.25 -12.40 14.18
C GLY A 188 -10.76 -12.26 14.04
N VAL A 189 -11.27 -11.89 12.86
CA VAL A 189 -12.70 -11.71 12.59
C VAL A 189 -13.37 -13.02 12.22
N SER A 190 -14.65 -13.20 12.60
CA SER A 190 -15.42 -14.37 12.19
C SER A 190 -15.68 -14.36 10.69
N LEU A 191 -15.59 -15.53 10.07
CA LEU A 191 -15.65 -15.68 8.62
C LEU A 191 -16.90 -16.46 8.20
N ILE A 192 -17.65 -15.92 7.24
CA ILE A 192 -18.73 -16.57 6.53
C ILE A 192 -18.31 -16.73 5.07
N VAL A 193 -18.58 -17.87 4.47
CA VAL A 193 -18.29 -18.10 3.05
C VAL A 193 -19.58 -18.07 2.24
N ALA A 194 -19.70 -17.09 1.34
CA ALA A 194 -20.78 -17.02 0.36
C ALA A 194 -20.32 -17.65 -0.95
N ILE A 195 -20.85 -18.81 -1.29
CA ILE A 195 -20.54 -19.53 -2.54
C ILE A 195 -21.50 -19.02 -3.61
N ASN A 196 -21.03 -18.05 -4.40
CA ASN A 196 -21.85 -17.32 -5.38
C ASN A 196 -21.89 -17.98 -6.76
N LYS A 197 -22.77 -17.49 -7.62
CA LYS A 197 -23.01 -17.96 -8.99
C LYS A 197 -23.61 -19.35 -9.06
N MET A 198 -24.46 -19.72 -8.10
CA MET A 198 -25.17 -21.01 -8.10
C MET A 198 -26.11 -21.20 -9.30
N ASP A 199 -26.48 -20.11 -9.98
CA ASP A 199 -27.29 -20.10 -11.21
C ASP A 199 -26.54 -20.59 -12.45
N LYS A 200 -25.21 -20.78 -12.40
CA LYS A 200 -24.42 -21.24 -13.55
C LYS A 200 -24.40 -22.74 -13.72
N GLU A 201 -24.43 -23.19 -14.99
CA GLU A 201 -24.17 -24.59 -15.32
C GLU A 201 -22.73 -24.97 -14.94
N GLY A 202 -22.57 -25.96 -14.06
CA GLY A 202 -21.26 -26.39 -13.55
C GLY A 202 -20.87 -25.82 -12.18
N ALA A 203 -21.77 -25.07 -11.53
CA ALA A 203 -21.59 -24.66 -10.14
C ALA A 203 -21.42 -25.90 -9.24
N ASN A 204 -20.32 -25.93 -8.48
CA ASN A 204 -20.01 -27.06 -7.60
C ASN A 204 -19.60 -26.53 -6.21
N PRO A 205 -20.54 -26.39 -5.28
CA PRO A 205 -20.27 -25.91 -3.94
C PRO A 205 -19.39 -26.88 -3.13
N ASP A 206 -19.53 -28.20 -3.34
CA ASP A 206 -18.74 -29.19 -2.58
C ASP A 206 -17.25 -29.09 -2.92
N ARG A 207 -16.91 -28.82 -4.17
CA ARG A 207 -15.52 -28.55 -4.57
C ARG A 207 -14.96 -27.33 -3.83
N VAL A 208 -15.73 -26.25 -3.69
CA VAL A 208 -15.29 -25.04 -2.98
C VAL A 208 -15.08 -25.37 -1.50
N LYS A 209 -15.99 -26.13 -0.86
CA LYS A 209 -15.85 -26.58 0.52
C LYS A 209 -14.61 -27.44 0.72
N GLU A 210 -14.30 -28.35 -0.21
CA GLU A 210 -13.08 -29.16 -0.19
C GLU A 210 -11.81 -28.29 -0.33
N GLU A 211 -11.81 -27.32 -1.22
CA GLU A 211 -10.69 -26.40 -1.40
C GLU A 211 -10.45 -25.53 -0.16
N LEU A 212 -11.50 -25.06 0.54
CA LEU A 212 -11.42 -24.29 1.79
C LEU A 212 -10.70 -25.06 2.90
N THR A 213 -10.88 -26.36 2.96
CA THR A 213 -10.23 -27.23 3.98
C THR A 213 -8.69 -27.15 3.91
N LYS A 214 -8.12 -26.88 2.73
CA LYS A 214 -6.67 -26.71 2.55
C LYS A 214 -6.12 -25.46 3.26
N TYR A 215 -7.01 -24.54 3.61
CA TYR A 215 -6.69 -23.28 4.31
C TYR A 215 -7.21 -23.28 5.75
N ASP A 216 -7.42 -24.46 6.35
CA ASP A 216 -7.95 -24.63 7.70
C ASP A 216 -9.31 -23.95 7.93
N LEU A 217 -10.16 -23.95 6.90
CA LEU A 217 -11.54 -23.50 6.96
C LEU A 217 -12.44 -24.70 6.69
N VAL A 218 -13.03 -25.26 7.76
CA VAL A 218 -13.93 -26.40 7.66
C VAL A 218 -15.35 -25.91 7.80
N CYS A 219 -16.19 -26.24 6.80
CA CYS A 219 -17.59 -25.87 6.82
C CYS A 219 -18.36 -26.59 7.93
N GLU A 220 -19.42 -25.95 8.44
CA GLU A 220 -20.30 -26.50 9.49
C GLU A 220 -20.88 -27.86 9.10
N ASP A 221 -21.29 -28.04 7.83
CA ASP A 221 -21.76 -29.32 7.29
C ASP A 221 -20.80 -30.50 7.49
N TRP A 222 -19.49 -30.19 7.60
CA TRP A 222 -18.42 -31.19 7.79
C TRP A 222 -17.87 -31.20 9.21
N GLY A 223 -18.60 -30.54 10.15
CA GLY A 223 -18.26 -30.50 11.57
C GLY A 223 -17.25 -29.44 11.96
N GLY A 224 -17.07 -28.42 11.12
CA GLY A 224 -16.28 -27.21 11.40
C GLY A 224 -17.12 -26.10 12.00
N ASP A 225 -16.55 -24.91 12.00
CA ASP A 225 -17.08 -23.67 12.59
C ASP A 225 -17.32 -22.54 11.57
N VAL A 226 -17.13 -22.83 10.27
CA VAL A 226 -17.32 -21.85 9.20
C VAL A 226 -18.66 -22.06 8.50
N MET A 227 -19.52 -21.04 8.52
CA MET A 227 -20.78 -21.08 7.77
C MET A 227 -20.52 -20.93 6.28
N CYS A 228 -21.11 -21.81 5.46
CA CYS A 228 -20.93 -21.86 4.01
C CYS A 228 -22.31 -21.79 3.32
N VAL A 229 -22.69 -20.62 2.84
CA VAL A 229 -23.99 -20.36 2.25
C VAL A 229 -23.91 -20.34 0.72
N PRO A 230 -24.62 -21.23 0.00
CA PRO A 230 -24.74 -21.14 -1.45
C PRO A 230 -25.69 -20.01 -1.83
N VAL A 231 -25.20 -19.07 -2.66
CA VAL A 231 -25.96 -17.88 -3.05
C VAL A 231 -25.93 -17.64 -4.56
N SER A 232 -26.91 -16.90 -5.05
CA SER A 232 -26.87 -16.31 -6.39
C SER A 232 -27.26 -14.84 -6.35
N ALA A 233 -26.28 -13.97 -6.57
CA ALA A 233 -26.52 -12.53 -6.66
C ALA A 233 -27.50 -12.14 -7.78
N LYS A 234 -27.63 -12.99 -8.81
CA LYS A 234 -28.52 -12.74 -9.96
C LYS A 234 -29.96 -13.08 -9.67
N THR A 235 -30.23 -14.18 -8.98
CA THR A 235 -31.59 -14.66 -8.67
C THR A 235 -32.06 -14.20 -7.30
N GLY A 236 -31.14 -13.85 -6.39
CA GLY A 236 -31.39 -13.54 -4.99
C GLY A 236 -31.45 -14.76 -4.08
N GLU A 237 -31.26 -15.94 -4.62
CA GLU A 237 -31.31 -17.21 -3.86
C GLU A 237 -30.20 -17.22 -2.79
N GLY A 238 -30.53 -17.61 -1.56
CA GLY A 238 -29.61 -17.73 -0.43
C GLY A 238 -29.18 -16.40 0.19
N ILE A 239 -29.56 -15.23 -0.33
CA ILE A 239 -29.13 -13.93 0.21
C ILE A 239 -29.77 -13.65 1.58
N ASP A 240 -31.04 -13.98 1.75
CA ASP A 240 -31.73 -13.79 3.04
C ASP A 240 -31.12 -14.70 4.12
N GLU A 241 -30.79 -15.94 3.78
CA GLU A 241 -30.09 -16.88 4.66
C GLU A 241 -28.71 -16.35 5.05
N LEU A 242 -27.94 -15.80 4.09
CA LEU A 242 -26.65 -15.17 4.38
C LEU A 242 -26.78 -14.01 5.39
N LEU A 243 -27.82 -13.19 5.30
CA LEU A 243 -28.07 -12.09 6.23
C LEU A 243 -28.50 -12.59 7.62
N GLU A 244 -29.28 -13.67 7.67
CA GLU A 244 -29.65 -14.31 8.94
C GLU A 244 -28.43 -14.91 9.65
N ASP A 245 -27.53 -15.56 8.92
CA ASP A 245 -26.27 -16.08 9.45
C ASP A 245 -25.37 -14.99 10.00
N VAL A 246 -25.29 -13.83 9.33
CA VAL A 246 -24.57 -12.65 9.84
C VAL A 246 -25.16 -12.23 11.19
N LEU A 247 -26.48 -12.14 11.31
CA LEU A 247 -27.12 -11.77 12.58
C LEU A 247 -26.92 -12.82 13.67
N LEU A 248 -26.93 -14.12 13.31
CA LEU A 248 -26.68 -15.20 14.24
C LEU A 248 -25.25 -15.13 14.82
N ILE A 249 -24.24 -14.92 13.97
CA ILE A 249 -22.85 -14.77 14.44
C ILE A 249 -22.71 -13.52 15.32
N ALA A 250 -23.37 -12.41 14.96
CA ALA A 250 -23.36 -11.18 15.74
C ALA A 250 -23.93 -11.40 17.15
N GLU A 251 -25.01 -12.17 17.28
CA GLU A 251 -25.60 -12.54 18.57
C GLU A 251 -24.65 -13.45 19.39
N MET A 252 -23.99 -14.41 18.72
CA MET A 252 -23.00 -15.28 19.39
C MET A 252 -21.79 -14.51 19.92
N GLN A 253 -21.37 -13.46 19.23
CA GLN A 253 -20.26 -12.58 19.64
C GLN A 253 -20.64 -11.58 20.73
N GLU A 254 -21.92 -11.42 21.03
CA GLU A 254 -22.43 -10.43 22.01
C GLU A 254 -21.85 -9.02 21.78
N LEU A 255 -21.95 -8.50 20.54
CA LEU A 255 -21.38 -7.21 20.15
C LEU A 255 -22.01 -6.07 20.98
N LYS A 256 -21.20 -5.42 21.81
CA LYS A 256 -21.64 -4.36 22.73
C LYS A 256 -20.83 -3.08 22.53
N ALA A 257 -21.45 -1.94 22.75
CA ALA A 257 -20.80 -0.63 22.81
C ALA A 257 -21.52 0.26 23.82
N ASN A 258 -20.86 1.29 24.31
CA ASN A 258 -21.47 2.28 25.19
C ASN A 258 -21.84 3.54 24.38
N PRO A 259 -23.12 3.78 24.06
CA PRO A 259 -23.51 4.93 23.26
C PRO A 259 -23.36 6.27 24.01
N ASN A 260 -23.28 6.25 25.33
CA ASN A 260 -23.28 7.47 26.16
C ASN A 260 -21.90 8.09 26.39
N ARG A 261 -20.84 7.51 25.77
CA ARG A 261 -19.49 8.07 25.85
C ARG A 261 -19.17 8.91 24.60
N ARG A 262 -18.01 9.58 24.62
CA ARG A 262 -17.48 10.27 23.44
C ARG A 262 -17.20 9.28 22.34
N ALA A 263 -17.47 9.71 21.09
CA ALA A 263 -17.28 8.84 19.95
C ALA A 263 -15.80 8.50 19.73
N LYS A 264 -15.56 7.22 19.46
CA LYS A 264 -14.29 6.66 19.00
C LYS A 264 -14.57 5.75 17.82
N GLY A 265 -13.66 5.69 16.86
CA GLY A 265 -13.82 4.81 15.72
C GLY A 265 -12.68 4.96 14.72
N ALA A 266 -12.93 4.58 13.47
CA ALA A 266 -11.91 4.55 12.43
C ALA A 266 -12.31 5.37 11.20
N VAL A 267 -11.31 5.92 10.53
CA VAL A 267 -11.47 6.57 9.22
C VAL A 267 -11.48 5.47 8.15
N ILE A 268 -12.60 5.31 7.46
CA ILE A 268 -12.73 4.36 6.36
C ILE A 268 -11.99 4.88 5.14
N GLU A 269 -12.34 6.11 4.73
CA GLU A 269 -11.83 6.77 3.52
C GLU A 269 -11.80 8.28 3.73
N ALA A 270 -10.91 8.98 3.02
CA ALA A 270 -10.84 10.43 3.09
C ALA A 270 -10.48 11.03 1.72
N ARG A 271 -11.10 12.19 1.42
CA ARG A 271 -10.93 12.89 0.14
C ARG A 271 -10.89 14.41 0.32
N LEU A 272 -10.39 15.10 -0.70
CA LEU A 272 -10.40 16.55 -0.76
C LEU A 272 -11.44 17.01 -1.78
N ASP A 273 -12.53 17.61 -1.30
CA ASP A 273 -13.57 18.17 -2.14
C ASP A 273 -13.29 19.66 -2.40
N LYS A 274 -13.42 20.12 -3.66
CA LYS A 274 -13.13 21.53 -4.05
C LYS A 274 -14.02 22.54 -3.34
N GLY A 275 -15.26 22.18 -3.00
CA GLY A 275 -16.23 23.08 -2.38
C GLY A 275 -16.35 22.92 -0.86
N ARG A 276 -16.23 21.69 -0.38
CA ARG A 276 -16.44 21.33 1.03
C ARG A 276 -15.15 21.19 1.82
N GLY A 277 -13.98 21.17 1.15
CA GLY A 277 -12.67 20.94 1.76
C GLY A 277 -12.42 19.46 2.09
N PRO A 278 -11.65 19.16 3.15
CA PRO A 278 -11.44 17.79 3.61
C PRO A 278 -12.75 17.12 4.02
N VAL A 279 -13.01 15.97 3.45
CA VAL A 279 -14.18 15.11 3.70
C VAL A 279 -13.68 13.74 4.11
N ALA A 280 -14.18 13.21 5.21
CA ALA A 280 -13.82 11.88 5.68
C ALA A 280 -15.06 11.04 5.94
N THR A 281 -15.02 9.78 5.56
CA THR A 281 -16.01 8.77 5.93
C THR A 281 -15.51 8.06 7.18
N LEU A 282 -16.26 8.15 8.25
CA LEU A 282 -15.95 7.58 9.55
C LEU A 282 -16.88 6.41 9.87
N LEU A 283 -16.34 5.40 10.53
CA LEU A 283 -17.12 4.38 11.19
C LEU A 283 -17.05 4.60 12.70
N VAL A 284 -18.15 4.91 13.34
CA VAL A 284 -18.23 5.02 14.79
C VAL A 284 -18.22 3.61 15.37
N GLN A 285 -17.26 3.28 16.21
CA GLN A 285 -17.15 1.96 16.86
C GLN A 285 -17.71 1.98 18.28
N ASN A 286 -17.53 3.09 18.98
CA ASN A 286 -18.00 3.26 20.35
C ASN A 286 -18.39 4.72 20.57
N GLY A 287 -19.34 4.97 21.48
CA GLY A 287 -19.83 6.32 21.75
C GLY A 287 -20.79 6.85 20.68
N THR A 288 -21.21 8.10 20.84
CA THR A 288 -22.06 8.81 19.87
C THR A 288 -21.36 10.08 19.40
N LEU A 289 -21.25 10.23 18.08
CA LEU A 289 -20.69 11.40 17.43
C LEU A 289 -21.78 12.43 17.18
N HIS A 290 -21.54 13.68 17.56
CA HIS A 290 -22.49 14.78 17.35
C HIS A 290 -21.92 15.86 16.43
N THR A 291 -22.82 16.53 15.71
CA THR A 291 -22.45 17.74 14.97
C THR A 291 -21.96 18.80 15.95
N GLY A 292 -20.75 19.30 15.72
CA GLY A 292 -20.10 20.29 16.59
C GLY A 292 -18.97 19.73 17.45
N ASP A 293 -18.82 18.40 17.52
CA ASP A 293 -17.72 17.76 18.25
C ASP A 293 -16.36 18.07 17.59
N VAL A 294 -15.34 18.11 18.43
CA VAL A 294 -13.95 18.23 17.97
C VAL A 294 -13.37 16.84 17.81
N ILE A 295 -12.96 16.49 16.62
CA ILE A 295 -12.38 15.20 16.29
C ILE A 295 -10.87 15.34 16.10
N LEU A 296 -10.14 14.43 16.73
CA LEU A 296 -8.73 14.14 16.48
C LEU A 296 -8.65 12.85 15.66
N ALA A 297 -8.15 12.91 14.43
CA ALA A 297 -7.97 11.75 13.55
C ALA A 297 -6.51 11.72 13.05
N GLY A 298 -5.71 10.81 13.59
CA GLY A 298 -4.28 10.70 13.24
C GLY A 298 -3.53 12.03 13.43
N THR A 299 -3.14 12.64 12.31
CA THR A 299 -2.45 13.94 12.23
C THR A 299 -3.37 15.10 11.85
N SER A 300 -4.68 14.90 11.87
CA SER A 300 -5.68 15.93 11.55
C SER A 300 -6.60 16.19 12.74
N VAL A 301 -6.97 17.45 12.92
CA VAL A 301 -7.95 17.85 13.95
C VAL A 301 -8.94 18.81 13.30
N GLY A 302 -10.18 18.75 13.72
CA GLY A 302 -11.19 19.68 13.24
C GLY A 302 -12.52 19.52 13.97
N LYS A 303 -13.43 20.45 13.70
CA LYS A 303 -14.76 20.44 14.27
C LYS A 303 -15.77 19.93 13.24
N VAL A 304 -16.57 18.92 13.58
CA VAL A 304 -17.62 18.41 12.71
C VAL A 304 -18.61 19.51 12.37
N ARG A 305 -18.64 19.91 11.12
CA ARG A 305 -19.55 20.96 10.62
C ARG A 305 -20.84 20.37 10.10
N VAL A 306 -20.73 19.40 9.23
CA VAL A 306 -21.86 18.69 8.63
C VAL A 306 -21.55 17.21 8.67
N MET A 307 -22.52 16.42 9.01
CA MET A 307 -22.49 14.96 9.01
C MET A 307 -23.61 14.44 8.13
N THR A 308 -23.29 13.54 7.21
CA THR A 308 -24.25 12.92 6.30
C THR A 308 -24.15 11.40 6.38
N ASN A 309 -25.28 10.73 6.29
CA ASN A 309 -25.31 9.26 6.22
C ASN A 309 -25.00 8.74 4.81
N ASP A 310 -25.00 7.43 4.64
CA ASP A 310 -24.81 6.70 3.37
C ASP A 310 -25.83 7.08 2.27
N LYS A 311 -27.02 7.58 2.65
CA LYS A 311 -28.07 8.05 1.73
C LYS A 311 -27.93 9.54 1.37
N GLY A 312 -26.87 10.21 1.85
CA GLY A 312 -26.64 11.64 1.59
C GLY A 312 -27.53 12.59 2.40
N THR A 313 -28.29 12.09 3.38
CA THR A 313 -29.10 12.92 4.26
C THR A 313 -28.27 13.46 5.44
N VAL A 314 -28.48 14.71 5.79
CA VAL A 314 -27.80 15.34 6.93
C VAL A 314 -28.36 14.74 8.22
N VAL A 315 -27.44 14.27 9.08
CA VAL A 315 -27.74 13.75 10.43
C VAL A 315 -27.00 14.58 11.48
N HIS A 316 -27.54 14.62 12.68
CA HIS A 316 -26.96 15.41 13.78
C HIS A 316 -26.19 14.54 14.78
N GLU A 317 -26.46 13.26 14.79
CA GLU A 317 -25.84 12.27 15.67
C GLU A 317 -25.61 10.96 14.91
N ALA A 318 -24.58 10.23 15.30
CA ALA A 318 -24.23 8.92 14.80
C ALA A 318 -23.76 8.03 15.96
N GLY A 319 -24.51 6.98 16.24
CA GLY A 319 -24.19 5.98 17.27
C GLY A 319 -23.19 4.94 16.81
N PRO A 320 -22.94 3.92 17.66
CA PRO A 320 -22.02 2.82 17.32
C PRO A 320 -22.45 2.07 16.05
N SER A 321 -21.48 1.62 15.28
CA SER A 321 -21.61 0.89 14.01
C SER A 321 -22.22 1.70 12.86
N VAL A 322 -22.41 3.01 13.01
CA VAL A 322 -22.98 3.87 11.97
C VAL A 322 -21.87 4.49 11.13
N PRO A 323 -21.85 4.31 9.80
CA PRO A 323 -20.93 5.00 8.91
C PRO A 323 -21.47 6.41 8.59
N VAL A 324 -20.61 7.42 8.66
CA VAL A 324 -20.97 8.81 8.37
C VAL A 324 -19.89 9.54 7.60
N GLU A 325 -20.29 10.34 6.61
CA GLU A 325 -19.40 11.29 5.94
C GLU A 325 -19.41 12.62 6.71
N ILE A 326 -18.24 13.10 7.08
CA ILE A 326 -18.09 14.36 7.80
C ILE A 326 -17.30 15.40 7.03
N THR A 327 -17.57 16.66 7.35
CA THR A 327 -16.77 17.82 6.90
C THR A 327 -16.31 18.65 8.08
N GLY A 328 -15.19 19.38 7.93
CA GLY A 328 -14.72 20.33 8.96
C GLY A 328 -13.36 19.99 9.54
N LEU A 329 -12.70 18.92 9.07
CA LEU A 329 -11.30 18.63 9.38
C LEU A 329 -10.38 19.69 8.76
N ALA A 330 -9.24 19.94 9.38
CA ALA A 330 -8.26 20.90 8.86
C ALA A 330 -7.49 20.33 7.66
N GLU A 331 -7.19 19.05 7.67
CA GLU A 331 -6.48 18.31 6.63
C GLU A 331 -7.15 16.97 6.38
N VAL A 332 -6.85 16.34 5.26
CA VAL A 332 -7.33 14.98 4.95
C VAL A 332 -6.59 13.99 5.85
N PRO A 333 -7.28 13.23 6.73
CA PRO A 333 -6.65 12.22 7.57
C PRO A 333 -6.20 11.02 6.72
N ALA A 334 -5.31 10.20 7.26
CA ALA A 334 -4.99 8.95 6.62
C ALA A 334 -6.16 7.96 6.77
N ALA A 335 -6.41 7.19 5.73
CA ALA A 335 -7.41 6.15 5.79
C ALA A 335 -6.91 5.02 6.72
N GLY A 336 -7.77 4.56 7.64
CA GLY A 336 -7.42 3.62 8.72
C GLY A 336 -6.97 4.28 10.02
N ASP A 337 -6.80 5.61 10.06
CA ASP A 337 -6.52 6.30 11.32
C ASP A 337 -7.69 6.11 12.31
N VAL A 338 -7.35 5.94 13.57
CA VAL A 338 -8.33 6.00 14.66
C VAL A 338 -8.71 7.46 14.88
N PHE A 339 -9.98 7.71 15.09
CA PHE A 339 -10.45 9.01 15.52
C PHE A 339 -11.04 8.95 16.93
N ASP A 340 -10.80 10.02 17.68
CA ASP A 340 -11.35 10.24 19.02
C ASP A 340 -12.00 11.62 19.10
N VAL A 341 -13.14 11.70 19.77
CA VAL A 341 -13.76 12.99 20.11
C VAL A 341 -13.10 13.53 21.36
N VAL A 342 -12.64 14.78 21.29
CA VAL A 342 -11.89 15.44 22.37
C VAL A 342 -12.58 16.75 22.81
N GLU A 343 -12.40 17.15 24.07
CA GLU A 343 -12.99 18.40 24.57
C GLU A 343 -12.16 19.63 24.26
N ASP A 344 -10.84 19.53 24.37
CA ASP A 344 -9.93 20.67 24.21
C ASP A 344 -9.28 20.69 22.83
N GLU A 345 -9.83 21.53 21.95
CA GLU A 345 -9.30 21.74 20.59
C GLU A 345 -7.85 22.27 20.61
N ARG A 346 -7.44 23.04 21.65
CA ARG A 346 -6.10 23.62 21.71
C ARG A 346 -5.06 22.56 22.02
N LEU A 347 -5.35 21.70 23.01
CA LEU A 347 -4.48 20.57 23.34
C LEU A 347 -4.40 19.58 22.17
N ALA A 348 -5.51 19.31 21.48
CA ALA A 348 -5.53 18.47 20.29
C ALA A 348 -4.65 19.02 19.17
N LYS A 349 -4.69 20.33 18.91
CA LYS A 349 -3.79 20.98 17.94
C LYS A 349 -2.32 20.83 18.31
N THR A 350 -1.97 21.00 19.59
CA THR A 350 -0.59 20.83 20.07
C THR A 350 -0.12 19.38 19.84
N LEU A 351 -0.97 18.39 20.14
CA LEU A 351 -0.67 16.99 19.91
C LEU A 351 -0.46 16.68 18.41
N VAL A 352 -1.32 17.22 17.55
CA VAL A 352 -1.18 17.07 16.09
C VAL A 352 0.12 17.68 15.59
N GLU A 353 0.51 18.85 16.08
CA GLU A 353 1.80 19.47 15.69
C GLU A 353 2.99 18.59 16.15
N GLN A 354 2.91 18.04 17.35
CA GLN A 354 3.92 17.11 17.87
C GLN A 354 4.01 15.85 16.98
N ARG A 355 2.89 15.17 16.71
CA ARG A 355 2.85 13.98 15.85
C ARG A 355 3.39 14.27 14.43
N LYS A 356 3.06 15.44 13.85
CA LYS A 356 3.60 15.87 12.57
C LYS A 356 5.11 16.09 12.61
N HIS A 357 5.62 16.66 13.69
CA HIS A 357 7.04 16.87 13.88
C HIS A 357 7.80 15.54 13.99
N GLU A 358 7.28 14.61 14.79
CA GLU A 358 7.83 13.26 14.96
C GLU A 358 7.82 12.49 13.64
N ALA A 359 6.72 12.51 12.88
CA ALA A 359 6.62 11.89 11.57
C ALA A 359 7.61 12.48 10.55
N LYS A 360 7.87 13.80 10.61
CA LYS A 360 8.91 14.44 9.77
C LYS A 360 10.31 14.01 10.19
N GLN A 361 10.58 13.92 11.49
CA GLN A 361 11.90 13.47 11.99
C GLN A 361 12.15 12.00 11.62
N ALA A 362 11.15 11.12 11.75
CA ALA A 362 11.25 9.73 11.36
C ALA A 362 11.61 9.60 9.87
N LYS A 363 10.90 10.29 8.99
CA LYS A 363 11.22 10.33 7.55
C LYS A 363 12.62 10.88 7.28
N PHE A 364 13.04 11.93 7.99
CA PHE A 364 14.38 12.50 7.80
C PHE A 364 15.49 11.56 8.28
N SER A 365 15.27 10.79 9.35
CA SER A 365 16.21 9.79 9.84
C SER A 365 16.37 8.59 8.88
N GLU A 366 15.32 8.22 8.15
CA GLU A 366 15.41 7.22 7.08
C GLU A 366 16.29 7.68 5.92
N TYR A 367 16.19 8.98 5.54
CA TYR A 367 17.04 9.56 4.50
C TYR A 367 18.52 9.71 4.93
N GLN A 368 18.81 9.86 6.22
CA GLN A 368 20.18 10.03 6.71
C GLN A 368 20.97 8.71 6.85
N LYS A 369 20.34 7.55 6.74
CA LYS A 369 21.01 6.24 6.83
C LYS A 369 21.76 5.84 5.54
N VAL A 370 22.05 6.76 4.64
CA VAL A 370 22.99 6.52 3.54
C VAL A 370 24.41 6.56 4.11
N THR A 371 24.90 5.41 4.54
CA THR A 371 26.30 5.24 4.94
C THR A 371 27.19 5.14 3.70
N LEU A 372 28.51 5.43 3.86
CA LEU A 372 29.49 5.29 2.78
C LEU A 372 29.47 3.87 2.17
N ASP A 373 29.16 2.86 2.96
CA ASP A 373 29.05 1.47 2.50
C ASP A 373 27.86 1.28 1.54
N ASN A 374 26.73 1.94 1.80
CA ASN A 374 25.59 1.95 0.87
C ASN A 374 25.88 2.75 -0.40
N LEU A 375 26.71 3.81 -0.32
CA LEU A 375 27.13 4.57 -1.49
C LEU A 375 28.03 3.72 -2.40
N PHE A 376 28.93 2.93 -1.83
CA PHE A 376 29.79 2.00 -2.58
C PHE A 376 28.98 0.86 -3.21
N SER A 377 27.96 0.35 -2.54
CA SER A 377 27.05 -0.65 -3.13
C SER A 377 26.23 -0.06 -4.28
N GLN A 378 25.72 1.15 -4.13
CA GLN A 378 25.01 1.86 -5.21
C GLN A 378 25.89 2.17 -6.43
N ILE A 379 27.18 2.50 -6.22
CA ILE A 379 28.14 2.69 -7.30
C ILE A 379 28.51 1.36 -7.96
N ALA A 380 28.54 0.26 -7.20
CA ALA A 380 28.87 -1.08 -7.70
C ALA A 380 27.69 -1.73 -8.45
N GLU A 381 26.44 -1.38 -8.13
CA GLU A 381 25.22 -1.88 -8.79
C GLU A 381 24.95 -1.27 -10.17
N GLY A 382 25.74 -0.29 -10.60
CA GLY A 382 25.56 0.41 -11.88
C GLY A 382 24.50 1.51 -11.81
N GLU A 383 24.41 2.33 -12.83
CA GLU A 383 23.37 3.38 -12.95
C GLU A 383 21.99 2.76 -13.18
N ILE A 384 21.29 2.40 -12.09
CA ILE A 384 19.86 2.05 -12.20
C ILE A 384 19.11 3.32 -12.60
N LYS A 385 18.44 3.27 -13.74
CA LYS A 385 17.59 4.37 -14.18
C LYS A 385 16.38 4.47 -13.28
N GLU A 386 16.08 5.67 -12.76
CA GLU A 386 14.86 5.92 -11.98
C GLU A 386 13.80 6.59 -12.84
N LEU A 387 12.58 6.01 -12.84
CA LEU A 387 11.40 6.67 -13.36
C LEU A 387 10.67 7.33 -12.20
N ALA A 388 10.81 8.65 -12.11
CA ALA A 388 10.20 9.45 -11.06
C ALA A 388 8.72 9.72 -11.40
N ILE A 389 7.81 9.49 -10.43
CA ILE A 389 6.36 9.67 -10.63
C ILE A 389 5.77 10.46 -9.46
N ILE A 390 4.82 11.34 -9.77
CA ILE A 390 3.92 11.98 -8.81
C ILE A 390 2.54 11.38 -8.99
N VAL A 391 1.91 10.91 -7.91
CA VAL A 391 0.59 10.30 -7.93
C VAL A 391 -0.43 11.23 -7.30
N LYS A 392 -1.51 11.52 -8.02
CA LYS A 392 -2.69 12.23 -7.50
C LYS A 392 -3.92 11.38 -7.71
N ALA A 393 -4.74 11.23 -6.67
CA ALA A 393 -5.98 10.47 -6.76
C ALA A 393 -7.13 11.21 -6.05
N ASP A 394 -8.34 10.74 -6.26
CA ASP A 394 -9.56 11.29 -5.66
C ASP A 394 -9.67 10.99 -4.17
N VAL A 395 -9.21 9.82 -3.73
CA VAL A 395 -9.24 9.37 -2.33
C VAL A 395 -7.89 8.87 -1.86
N GLN A 396 -7.68 8.88 -0.54
CA GLN A 396 -6.41 8.52 0.09
C GLN A 396 -6.02 7.05 -0.17
N GLY A 397 -6.98 6.14 -0.08
CA GLY A 397 -6.72 4.73 -0.34
C GLY A 397 -6.29 4.43 -1.78
N SER A 398 -6.82 5.18 -2.76
CA SER A 398 -6.40 5.08 -4.17
C SER A 398 -4.97 5.57 -4.37
N VAL A 399 -4.55 6.66 -3.68
CA VAL A 399 -3.15 7.12 -3.70
C VAL A 399 -2.21 6.02 -3.22
N GLU A 400 -2.55 5.37 -2.09
CA GLU A 400 -1.74 4.29 -1.52
C GLU A 400 -1.66 3.08 -2.45
N ALA A 401 -2.80 2.67 -3.02
CA ALA A 401 -2.88 1.51 -3.92
C ALA A 401 -2.06 1.73 -5.20
N VAL A 402 -2.22 2.89 -5.85
CA VAL A 402 -1.47 3.24 -7.07
C VAL A 402 0.01 3.32 -6.75
N LYS A 403 0.40 4.00 -5.67
CA LYS A 403 1.80 4.11 -5.24
C LYS A 403 2.43 2.73 -5.03
N GLN A 404 1.81 1.87 -4.22
CA GLN A 404 2.33 0.53 -3.93
C GLN A 404 2.42 -0.35 -5.18
N SER A 405 1.44 -0.23 -6.08
CA SER A 405 1.43 -1.01 -7.33
C SER A 405 2.53 -0.57 -8.29
N LEU A 406 2.76 0.75 -8.41
CA LEU A 406 3.80 1.30 -9.27
C LEU A 406 5.21 1.02 -8.72
N GLU A 407 5.41 1.10 -7.40
CA GLU A 407 6.69 0.80 -6.76
C GLU A 407 7.07 -0.69 -6.80
N LYS A 408 6.09 -1.60 -6.97
CA LYS A 408 6.35 -3.02 -7.23
C LYS A 408 6.91 -3.28 -8.63
N ILE A 409 6.69 -2.36 -9.58
CA ILE A 409 7.19 -2.47 -10.95
C ILE A 409 8.66 -2.07 -10.95
N GLN A 410 9.54 -3.05 -10.86
CA GLN A 410 10.99 -2.85 -10.92
C GLN A 410 11.66 -3.97 -11.70
N ASN A 411 12.78 -3.66 -12.32
CA ASN A 411 13.67 -4.65 -12.93
C ASN A 411 15.13 -4.28 -12.63
N ASP A 412 16.07 -5.10 -13.07
CA ASP A 412 17.51 -4.92 -12.78
C ASP A 412 18.11 -3.62 -13.34
N GLU A 413 17.46 -2.96 -14.29
CA GLU A 413 17.97 -1.78 -15.01
C GLU A 413 17.17 -0.49 -14.72
N VAL A 414 15.88 -0.61 -14.35
CA VAL A 414 14.96 0.52 -14.13
C VAL A 414 14.10 0.30 -12.90
N ARG A 415 13.97 1.32 -12.08
CA ARG A 415 13.11 1.35 -10.88
C ARG A 415 12.12 2.50 -10.95
N VAL A 416 10.86 2.24 -10.61
CA VAL A 416 9.86 3.27 -10.40
C VAL A 416 9.99 3.84 -8.99
N ARG A 417 9.97 5.16 -8.88
CA ARG A 417 10.00 5.86 -7.60
C ARG A 417 8.89 6.90 -7.52
N VAL A 418 7.96 6.71 -6.60
CA VAL A 418 6.92 7.71 -6.32
C VAL A 418 7.47 8.77 -5.37
N ILE A 419 7.72 9.97 -5.89
CA ILE A 419 8.30 11.10 -5.14
C ILE A 419 7.26 11.71 -4.21
N HIS A 420 6.03 11.90 -4.72
CA HIS A 420 4.95 12.52 -4.00
C HIS A 420 3.62 11.82 -4.32
N GLY A 421 2.79 11.67 -3.29
CA GLY A 421 1.41 11.20 -3.41
C GLY A 421 0.47 12.15 -2.68
N GLY A 422 -0.65 12.49 -3.30
CA GLY A 422 -1.61 13.39 -2.68
C GLY A 422 -3.02 13.23 -3.21
N VAL A 423 -3.99 13.66 -2.41
CA VAL A 423 -5.42 13.59 -2.72
C VAL A 423 -5.88 14.89 -3.35
N GLY A 424 -6.80 14.80 -4.30
CA GLY A 424 -7.45 15.92 -4.98
C GLY A 424 -6.91 16.17 -6.38
N ALA A 425 -7.36 17.26 -7.01
CA ALA A 425 -6.96 17.63 -8.37
C ALA A 425 -5.45 17.92 -8.47
N ILE A 426 -4.90 17.74 -9.66
CA ILE A 426 -3.52 18.11 -9.96
C ILE A 426 -3.45 19.63 -10.03
N ASN A 427 -2.59 20.24 -9.24
CA ASN A 427 -2.41 21.69 -9.15
C ASN A 427 -1.06 22.15 -9.72
N GLU A 428 -0.88 23.48 -9.82
CA GLU A 428 0.35 24.07 -10.33
C GLU A 428 1.60 23.66 -9.52
N SER A 429 1.49 23.55 -8.19
CA SER A 429 2.61 23.13 -7.34
C SER A 429 3.07 21.69 -7.63
N ASP A 430 2.13 20.80 -8.00
CA ASP A 430 2.45 19.43 -8.40
C ASP A 430 3.24 19.45 -9.73
N VAL A 431 2.86 20.33 -10.67
CA VAL A 431 3.57 20.48 -11.95
C VAL A 431 4.97 21.04 -11.75
N MET A 432 5.12 22.05 -10.90
CA MET A 432 6.45 22.60 -10.55
C MET A 432 7.36 21.57 -9.88
N LEU A 433 6.80 20.73 -9.01
CA LEU A 433 7.55 19.62 -8.40
C LEU A 433 7.95 18.57 -9.44
N ALA A 434 7.08 18.27 -10.39
CA ALA A 434 7.35 17.34 -11.46
C ALA A 434 8.47 17.83 -12.39
N ASP A 435 8.44 19.11 -12.78
CA ASP A 435 9.49 19.74 -13.57
C ASP A 435 10.84 19.70 -12.84
N ALA A 436 10.88 20.13 -11.58
CA ALA A 436 12.10 20.14 -10.76
C ALA A 436 12.71 18.73 -10.55
N SER A 437 11.88 17.69 -10.60
CA SER A 437 12.28 16.30 -10.34
C SER A 437 12.35 15.44 -11.60
N ASN A 438 12.09 16.01 -12.78
CA ASN A 438 11.93 15.30 -14.05
C ASN A 438 10.97 14.11 -13.93
N ALA A 439 9.82 14.33 -13.29
CA ALA A 439 8.82 13.32 -12.97
C ALA A 439 7.60 13.40 -13.89
N ILE A 440 6.92 12.27 -14.07
CA ILE A 440 5.62 12.19 -14.74
C ILE A 440 4.52 12.28 -13.69
N ILE A 441 3.44 13.01 -14.01
CA ILE A 441 2.27 13.09 -13.11
C ILE A 441 1.22 12.07 -13.55
N ILE A 442 0.84 11.18 -12.63
CA ILE A 442 -0.25 10.22 -12.80
C ILE A 442 -1.44 10.67 -11.97
N GLY A 443 -2.53 11.01 -12.65
CA GLY A 443 -3.83 11.32 -12.05
C GLY A 443 -4.74 10.11 -12.10
N PHE A 444 -5.16 9.60 -10.94
CA PHE A 444 -6.11 8.52 -10.85
C PHE A 444 -7.50 9.06 -10.46
N ASN A 445 -8.45 8.94 -11.37
CA ASN A 445 -9.82 9.46 -11.23
C ASN A 445 -9.91 10.99 -10.95
N VAL A 446 -8.84 11.73 -11.22
CA VAL A 446 -8.74 13.19 -11.06
C VAL A 446 -8.35 13.85 -12.37
N ARG A 447 -8.56 15.15 -12.46
CA ARG A 447 -8.16 15.97 -13.60
C ARG A 447 -7.29 17.14 -13.14
N PRO A 448 -6.39 17.63 -14.01
CA PRO A 448 -5.64 18.83 -13.72
C PRO A 448 -6.57 20.05 -13.64
N ASP A 449 -6.19 21.03 -12.82
CA ASP A 449 -6.79 22.35 -12.85
C ASP A 449 -6.35 23.09 -14.13
N PRO A 450 -7.13 24.02 -14.67
CA PRO A 450 -6.78 24.72 -15.91
C PRO A 450 -5.40 25.40 -15.87
N LEU A 451 -5.02 25.95 -14.72
CA LEU A 451 -3.69 26.56 -14.53
C LEU A 451 -2.57 25.51 -14.53
N ALA A 452 -2.81 24.33 -13.93
CA ALA A 452 -1.87 23.22 -13.95
C ALA A 452 -1.67 22.68 -15.37
N GLU A 453 -2.74 22.60 -16.18
CA GLU A 453 -2.67 22.15 -17.58
C GLU A 453 -1.86 23.14 -18.44
N GLU A 454 -2.07 24.45 -18.26
CA GLU A 454 -1.31 25.49 -18.96
C GLU A 454 0.19 25.47 -18.56
N THR A 455 0.48 25.34 -17.26
CA THR A 455 1.86 25.27 -16.75
C THR A 455 2.54 23.99 -17.23
N ALA A 456 1.87 22.84 -17.23
CA ALA A 456 2.41 21.57 -17.71
C ALA A 456 2.74 21.63 -19.22
N ALA A 457 1.89 22.27 -20.02
CA ALA A 457 2.15 22.47 -21.44
C ALA A 457 3.36 23.39 -21.69
N ARG A 458 3.52 24.45 -20.88
CA ARG A 458 4.65 25.37 -20.97
C ARG A 458 5.98 24.72 -20.57
N ASP A 459 5.97 23.98 -19.47
CA ASP A 459 7.17 23.39 -18.86
C ASP A 459 7.43 21.94 -19.36
N HIS A 460 6.64 21.48 -20.34
CA HIS A 460 6.73 20.14 -20.96
C HIS A 460 6.62 18.98 -19.97
N VAL A 461 5.86 19.16 -18.90
CA VAL A 461 5.57 18.09 -17.93
C VAL A 461 4.46 17.20 -18.45
N GLU A 462 4.69 15.90 -18.47
CA GLU A 462 3.69 14.92 -18.91
C GLU A 462 2.69 14.64 -17.81
N ILE A 463 1.39 14.85 -18.08
CA ILE A 463 0.29 14.50 -17.20
C ILE A 463 -0.52 13.39 -17.88
N ARG A 464 -0.67 12.25 -17.20
CA ARG A 464 -1.53 11.14 -17.64
C ARG A 464 -2.63 10.90 -16.63
N THR A 465 -3.86 10.72 -17.11
CA THR A 465 -5.03 10.50 -16.25
C THR A 465 -5.69 9.17 -16.58
N TYR A 466 -5.96 8.38 -15.53
CA TYR A 466 -6.55 7.05 -15.62
C TYR A 466 -7.80 6.94 -14.75
N ARG A 467 -8.70 6.06 -15.12
CA ARG A 467 -9.87 5.69 -14.32
C ARG A 467 -9.82 4.24 -13.83
N VAL A 468 -9.00 3.43 -14.47
CA VAL A 468 -8.79 2.03 -14.12
C VAL A 468 -7.32 1.84 -13.80
N ILE A 469 -7.00 1.17 -12.68
CA ILE A 469 -5.62 1.03 -12.19
C ILE A 469 -4.76 0.18 -13.13
N TYR A 470 -5.37 -0.78 -13.84
CA TYR A 470 -4.66 -1.62 -14.81
C TYR A 470 -4.03 -0.81 -15.94
N ASP A 471 -4.76 0.17 -16.46
CA ASP A 471 -4.28 1.04 -17.55
C ASP A 471 -3.04 1.84 -17.11
N ALA A 472 -3.04 2.31 -15.86
CA ALA A 472 -1.90 3.04 -15.30
C ALA A 472 -0.66 2.13 -15.14
N ILE A 473 -0.84 0.89 -14.69
CA ILE A 473 0.23 -0.09 -14.52
C ILE A 473 0.82 -0.47 -15.88
N GLU A 474 -0.02 -0.79 -16.87
CA GLU A 474 0.40 -1.21 -18.21
C GLU A 474 1.19 -0.10 -18.93
N ASP A 475 0.73 1.14 -18.82
CA ASP A 475 1.42 2.29 -19.43
C ASP A 475 2.79 2.53 -18.78
N VAL A 476 2.90 2.44 -17.47
CA VAL A 476 4.18 2.59 -16.76
C VAL A 476 5.13 1.44 -17.09
N GLU A 477 4.65 0.19 -17.14
CA GLU A 477 5.46 -0.95 -17.59
C GLU A 477 5.97 -0.75 -19.03
N THR A 478 5.13 -0.23 -19.91
CA THR A 478 5.50 0.05 -21.30
C THR A 478 6.54 1.17 -21.37
N ALA A 479 6.39 2.24 -20.58
CA ALA A 479 7.37 3.30 -20.48
C ALA A 479 8.72 2.78 -19.97
N MET A 480 8.72 1.93 -18.93
CA MET A 480 9.94 1.28 -18.44
C MET A 480 10.62 0.40 -19.50
N LYS A 481 9.85 -0.38 -20.26
CA LYS A 481 10.39 -1.19 -21.36
C LYS A 481 11.08 -0.32 -22.42
N GLY A 482 10.53 0.87 -22.69
CA GLY A 482 11.13 1.87 -23.59
C GLY A 482 12.45 2.48 -23.07
N MET A 483 12.66 2.51 -21.76
CA MET A 483 13.89 3.01 -21.13
C MET A 483 15.04 1.98 -21.13
N LEU A 484 14.75 0.69 -21.38
CA LEU A 484 15.76 -0.37 -21.40
C LEU A 484 16.72 -0.16 -22.57
N ALA A 485 18.01 -0.46 -22.34
CA ALA A 485 18.98 -0.50 -23.42
C ALA A 485 18.63 -1.65 -24.37
N PRO A 486 18.77 -1.46 -25.70
CA PRO A 486 18.48 -2.52 -26.64
C PRO A 486 19.43 -3.70 -26.40
N LYS A 487 18.86 -4.85 -26.04
CA LYS A 487 19.65 -6.10 -25.91
C LYS A 487 19.90 -6.66 -27.30
N PHE A 488 21.16 -6.68 -27.71
CA PHE A 488 21.56 -7.27 -28.97
C PHE A 488 21.72 -8.78 -28.79
N ARG A 489 21.02 -9.55 -29.63
CA ARG A 489 21.24 -10.98 -29.75
C ARG A 489 22.14 -11.26 -30.93
N GLU A 490 23.27 -11.92 -30.69
CA GLU A 490 24.12 -12.40 -31.78
C GLU A 490 23.39 -13.48 -32.60
N VAL A 491 23.27 -13.25 -33.88
CA VAL A 491 22.70 -14.22 -34.82
C VAL A 491 23.79 -14.62 -35.79
N VAL A 492 24.12 -15.91 -35.81
CA VAL A 492 25.08 -16.45 -36.75
C VAL A 492 24.46 -16.43 -38.17
N MET A 493 24.87 -15.47 -38.99
CA MET A 493 24.36 -15.27 -40.33
C MET A 493 24.88 -16.32 -41.30
N GLY A 494 26.09 -16.82 -41.09
CA GLY A 494 26.72 -17.84 -41.94
C GLY A 494 28.06 -18.31 -41.39
N ARG A 495 28.53 -19.43 -41.92
CA ARG A 495 29.85 -19.98 -41.60
C ARG A 495 30.71 -19.96 -42.84
N ILE A 496 31.97 -19.57 -42.68
CA ILE A 496 32.96 -19.41 -43.75
C ILE A 496 34.19 -20.25 -43.41
N GLU A 497 34.75 -20.95 -44.36
CA GLU A 497 36.03 -21.64 -44.25
C GLU A 497 37.12 -20.85 -44.99
N VAL A 498 38.17 -20.48 -44.29
CA VAL A 498 39.33 -19.83 -44.89
C VAL A 498 40.19 -20.91 -45.53
N ARG A 499 40.29 -20.92 -46.89
CA ARG A 499 41.06 -21.90 -47.63
C ARG A 499 42.48 -21.42 -47.94
N GLN A 500 42.67 -20.11 -48.16
CA GLN A 500 43.96 -19.55 -48.49
C GLN A 500 44.08 -18.10 -48.03
N VAL A 501 45.27 -17.71 -47.57
CA VAL A 501 45.57 -16.35 -47.18
C VAL A 501 46.55 -15.72 -48.15
N TYR A 502 46.18 -14.60 -48.76
CA TYR A 502 47.01 -13.85 -49.71
C TYR A 502 47.57 -12.62 -49.01
N LYS A 503 48.87 -12.38 -49.08
CA LYS A 503 49.51 -11.15 -48.64
C LYS A 503 49.63 -10.19 -49.82
N ILE A 504 48.89 -9.08 -49.78
CA ILE A 504 48.89 -8.04 -50.81
C ILE A 504 49.53 -6.79 -50.23
N SER A 505 50.59 -6.28 -50.84
CA SER A 505 51.40 -5.17 -50.33
C SER A 505 50.63 -3.85 -50.09
N SER A 506 49.50 -3.65 -50.80
CA SER A 506 48.66 -2.43 -50.70
C SER A 506 47.48 -2.55 -49.74
N VAL A 507 47.08 -3.76 -49.31
CA VAL A 507 45.84 -3.99 -48.55
C VAL A 507 46.08 -4.83 -47.29
N GLY A 508 47.27 -5.50 -47.19
CA GLY A 508 47.56 -6.42 -46.09
C GLY A 508 47.19 -7.87 -46.40
N ALA A 509 46.73 -8.62 -45.42
CA ALA A 509 46.34 -10.02 -45.58
C ALA A 509 44.86 -10.12 -45.99
N VAL A 510 44.63 -10.81 -47.09
CA VAL A 510 43.27 -11.08 -47.61
C VAL A 510 43.00 -12.58 -47.52
N ALA A 511 41.88 -12.95 -46.87
CA ALA A 511 41.46 -14.32 -46.74
C ALA A 511 40.63 -14.77 -47.96
N GLY A 512 41.12 -15.77 -48.69
CA GLY A 512 40.32 -16.52 -49.68
C GLY A 512 39.46 -17.54 -48.96
N ALA A 513 38.14 -17.29 -48.90
CA ALA A 513 37.23 -18.03 -48.09
C ALA A 513 36.06 -18.61 -48.90
N TYR A 514 35.53 -19.72 -48.40
CA TYR A 514 34.35 -20.38 -48.96
C TYR A 514 33.20 -20.36 -47.95
N VAL A 515 31.99 -19.99 -48.40
CA VAL A 515 30.81 -19.96 -47.53
C VAL A 515 30.26 -21.37 -47.39
N LEU A 516 30.34 -21.94 -46.19
CA LEU A 516 29.85 -23.29 -45.88
C LEU A 516 28.34 -23.31 -45.66
N SER A 517 27.79 -22.28 -45.00
CA SER A 517 26.36 -22.19 -44.74
C SER A 517 25.92 -20.73 -44.54
N GLY A 518 24.67 -20.43 -44.84
CA GLY A 518 24.06 -19.14 -44.61
C GLY A 518 24.44 -18.05 -45.60
N LYS A 519 24.38 -16.78 -45.16
CA LYS A 519 24.63 -15.60 -45.99
C LYS A 519 25.57 -14.65 -45.26
N VAL A 520 26.60 -14.20 -45.93
CA VAL A 520 27.58 -13.24 -45.37
C VAL A 520 27.37 -11.90 -46.04
N THR A 521 27.26 -10.85 -45.22
CA THR A 521 27.10 -9.47 -45.70
C THR A 521 28.32 -8.63 -45.33
N ARG A 522 28.58 -7.56 -46.08
CA ARG A 522 29.71 -6.66 -45.82
C ARG A 522 29.69 -5.99 -44.47
N GLN A 523 28.53 -5.89 -43.83
CA GLN A 523 28.35 -5.22 -42.52
C GLN A 523 28.43 -6.21 -41.33
N CYS A 524 28.67 -7.51 -41.56
CA CYS A 524 28.77 -8.49 -40.50
C CYS A 524 30.05 -8.30 -39.66
N GLN A 525 29.94 -8.59 -38.37
CA GLN A 525 31.11 -8.89 -37.54
C GLN A 525 31.60 -10.32 -37.87
N ILE A 526 32.89 -10.52 -37.84
CA ILE A 526 33.52 -11.80 -38.10
C ILE A 526 34.21 -12.30 -36.83
N ARG A 527 33.97 -13.56 -36.54
CA ARG A 527 34.67 -14.27 -35.47
C ARG A 527 35.55 -15.34 -36.12
N VAL A 528 36.87 -15.20 -35.98
CA VAL A 528 37.83 -16.17 -36.51
C VAL A 528 38.04 -17.26 -35.45
N VAL A 529 37.74 -18.50 -35.86
CA VAL A 529 37.87 -19.68 -35.01
C VAL A 529 38.96 -20.61 -35.57
N ARG A 530 39.91 -21.04 -34.74
CA ARG A 530 40.93 -22.05 -35.07
C ARG A 530 40.92 -23.11 -33.96
N ASP A 531 40.82 -24.36 -34.35
CA ASP A 531 40.78 -25.52 -33.42
C ASP A 531 39.73 -25.40 -32.34
N GLY A 532 38.57 -24.82 -32.67
CA GLY A 532 37.46 -24.60 -31.75
C GLY A 532 37.62 -23.35 -30.84
N ILE A 533 38.73 -22.62 -30.92
CA ILE A 533 39.01 -21.44 -30.09
C ILE A 533 38.86 -20.17 -30.94
N VAL A 534 38.16 -19.18 -30.39
CA VAL A 534 38.04 -17.85 -31.01
C VAL A 534 39.37 -17.12 -30.87
N ILE A 535 40.00 -16.78 -32.00
CA ILE A 535 41.32 -16.11 -32.02
C ILE A 535 41.18 -14.60 -32.19
N ALA A 536 40.19 -14.15 -32.95
CA ALA A 536 39.94 -12.74 -33.22
C ALA A 536 38.48 -12.48 -33.55
N GLU A 537 38.00 -11.30 -33.16
CA GLU A 537 36.70 -10.75 -33.54
C GLU A 537 36.92 -9.37 -34.13
N ASP A 538 36.38 -9.13 -35.34
CA ASP A 538 36.52 -7.83 -36.01
C ASP A 538 35.37 -7.60 -37.02
N LYS A 539 35.26 -6.37 -37.50
CA LYS A 539 34.34 -6.00 -38.55
C LYS A 539 34.95 -6.30 -39.94
N MET A 540 34.12 -6.77 -40.87
CA MET A 540 34.57 -7.01 -42.24
C MET A 540 34.90 -5.70 -42.94
N SER A 541 36.13 -5.49 -43.35
CA SER A 541 36.57 -4.28 -44.09
C SER A 541 36.12 -4.28 -45.53
N SER A 542 36.18 -5.45 -46.21
CA SER A 542 35.76 -5.59 -47.61
C SER A 542 35.24 -7.00 -47.88
N LEU A 543 34.29 -7.12 -48.80
CA LEU A 543 33.74 -8.39 -49.28
C LEU A 543 33.76 -8.40 -50.80
N LYS A 544 34.54 -9.30 -51.40
CA LYS A 544 34.63 -9.45 -52.85
C LYS A 544 34.26 -10.87 -53.27
N ARG A 545 33.61 -10.99 -54.44
CA ARG A 545 33.39 -12.26 -55.11
C ARG A 545 34.21 -12.25 -56.40
N PHE A 546 35.25 -13.09 -56.47
CA PHE A 546 36.30 -13.02 -57.45
C PHE A 546 37.04 -11.68 -57.46
N LYS A 547 36.76 -10.76 -58.38
CA LYS A 547 37.38 -9.42 -58.44
C LYS A 547 36.39 -8.31 -58.13
N ASP A 548 35.08 -8.60 -58.06
CA ASP A 548 34.01 -7.60 -57.93
C ASP A 548 33.59 -7.40 -56.47
N ASP A 549 33.39 -6.15 -56.08
CA ASP A 549 32.86 -5.78 -54.75
C ASP A 549 31.36 -6.16 -54.66
N VAL A 550 30.97 -6.92 -53.65
CA VAL A 550 29.60 -7.39 -53.47
C VAL A 550 29.07 -7.01 -52.08
N LYS A 551 27.76 -6.76 -52.01
CA LYS A 551 27.10 -6.45 -50.74
C LYS A 551 26.88 -7.69 -49.84
N ALA A 552 26.73 -8.85 -50.46
CA ALA A 552 26.52 -10.12 -49.77
C ALA A 552 26.92 -11.33 -50.63
N VAL A 553 27.35 -12.40 -49.95
CA VAL A 553 27.64 -13.71 -50.57
C VAL A 553 26.85 -14.76 -49.81
N SER A 554 26.12 -15.61 -50.53
CA SER A 554 25.38 -16.74 -49.98
C SER A 554 25.97 -18.06 -50.44
N TYR A 555 25.74 -19.11 -49.63
CA TYR A 555 26.06 -20.47 -50.03
C TYR A 555 25.29 -20.82 -51.30
N THR A 556 26.02 -21.16 -52.40
CA THR A 556 25.45 -21.67 -53.63
C THR A 556 25.79 -23.15 -53.76
N HIS A 557 24.77 -24.01 -53.69
CA HIS A 557 24.93 -25.41 -54.09
C HIS A 557 25.31 -25.46 -55.62
N LEU A 558 26.55 -25.64 -55.89
CA LEU A 558 26.96 -26.14 -57.24
C LEU A 558 26.58 -27.62 -57.26
N ARG A 559 25.48 -27.97 -57.94
CA ARG A 559 25.30 -29.31 -58.44
C ARG A 559 26.43 -29.51 -59.50
N ALA A 560 27.30 -30.45 -59.21
CA ALA A 560 28.23 -30.97 -60.24
C ALA A 560 27.39 -31.56 -61.37
N HIS A 561 27.30 -30.87 -62.49
CA HIS A 561 26.97 -31.52 -63.77
C HIS A 561 28.23 -32.26 -64.19
N GLU A 562 28.12 -33.56 -64.17
CA GLU A 562 29.03 -34.42 -64.94
C GLU A 562 28.98 -33.96 -66.39
N THR A 563 30.09 -33.51 -66.93
CA THR A 563 30.29 -33.42 -68.36
C THR A 563 30.86 -34.77 -68.86
N PRO A 564 30.22 -35.38 -69.84
CA PRO A 564 30.76 -36.62 -70.40
C PRO A 564 32.08 -36.35 -71.08
N GLU A 565 32.89 -37.39 -71.06
CA GLU A 565 34.21 -37.49 -71.68
C GLU A 565 34.22 -37.07 -73.15
N HIS A 566 35.29 -36.36 -73.51
CA HIS A 566 36.12 -36.73 -74.70
C HIS A 566 37.53 -36.20 -74.46
#